data_0b4553db4af8b4460de66db195af123c
#
_entry.id   0b4553db4af8b4460de66db195af123c
#
_cell.length_a   1.000
_cell.length_b   1.000
_cell.length_c   1.000
_cell.angle_alpha   90.00
_cell.angle_beta   90.00
_cell.angle_gamma   90.00
#
_symmetry.space_group_name_H-M   'P 1'
#
loop_
_entity.id
_entity.type
_entity.pdbx_description
1 polymer ?
#
loop_
_entity_poly.entity_id
_entity_poly.type
_entity_poly.pdbx_seq_one_letter_code
_entity_poly.pdbx_strand_id
1 'polypeptide(L)'
;MFKFFIALTAYDPLSRFDPLLRALQSYSKLPGSKTIYIYVDKAHEQDVPELYELIEANTKDLDIYIYIADASYEGYSLTWAHKADMRFFVTSQSFDFYIYAENDMCFTEENFNYWFKYKNKLKQLNLEPGFCRYEVKNLDKIPFDNYKKWNVTGLTHNVWGDRPYEATTYLYLEDPDVLCFISLGNPYAGLMILDQEQAEAYIASDSCDPHSSYLKTAHRNWPIADRSSMGLAFEGLSPHQEHRRVVPLTRTDYGLTIPEFALVEHMDTKYSKELLSDPSLITTFSMFE
;
A
#
# COMPACT_ATOMS: atom_id res chain seq x y z
N MET A 1 0.56 13.54 -20.85
CA MET A 1 -0.04 12.21 -20.51
C MET A 1 0.90 11.59 -19.51
N PHE A 2 0.41 11.14 -18.36
CA PHE A 2 1.23 10.53 -17.31
C PHE A 2 1.83 9.20 -17.76
N LYS A 3 3.01 8.88 -17.21
CA LYS A 3 3.71 7.60 -17.40
C LYS A 3 3.91 6.94 -16.05
N PHE A 4 3.43 5.71 -15.91
CA PHE A 4 3.54 4.93 -14.68
C PHE A 4 4.51 3.76 -14.86
N PHE A 5 5.46 3.64 -13.95
CA PHE A 5 6.16 2.39 -13.67
C PHE A 5 5.43 1.68 -12.53
N ILE A 6 5.00 0.45 -12.75
CA ILE A 6 4.27 -0.35 -11.77
C ILE A 6 5.01 -1.66 -11.57
N ALA A 7 5.47 -1.89 -10.35
CA ALA A 7 6.12 -3.13 -9.95
C ALA A 7 5.18 -3.97 -9.08
N LEU A 8 4.90 -5.19 -9.50
CA LEU A 8 4.08 -6.15 -8.76
C LEU A 8 4.94 -7.34 -8.34
N THR A 9 4.78 -7.79 -7.11
CA THR A 9 5.39 -9.04 -6.64
C THR A 9 4.35 -10.15 -6.61
N ALA A 10 4.68 -11.30 -7.23
CA ALA A 10 3.79 -12.44 -7.36
C ALA A 10 4.52 -13.72 -6.91
N TYR A 11 4.30 -14.14 -5.65
CA TYR A 11 4.97 -15.30 -5.06
C TYR A 11 4.53 -16.61 -5.72
N ASP A 12 3.23 -16.84 -5.85
CA ASP A 12 2.63 -18.02 -6.49
C ASP A 12 1.58 -17.54 -7.50
N PRO A 13 2.05 -17.12 -8.72
CA PRO A 13 1.20 -16.35 -9.61
C PRO A 13 0.06 -17.13 -10.24
N LEU A 14 0.20 -18.45 -10.44
CA LEU A 14 -0.87 -19.26 -11.04
C LEU A 14 -1.97 -19.57 -10.03
N SER A 15 -1.62 -19.95 -8.82
CA SER A 15 -2.63 -20.21 -7.77
C SER A 15 -3.38 -18.93 -7.36
N ARG A 16 -2.78 -17.76 -7.61
CA ARG A 16 -3.30 -16.42 -7.30
C ARG A 16 -3.58 -15.59 -8.56
N PHE A 17 -3.90 -16.25 -9.66
CA PHE A 17 -4.09 -15.55 -10.92
C PHE A 17 -5.29 -14.59 -10.90
N ASP A 18 -6.41 -14.96 -10.30
CA ASP A 18 -7.60 -14.10 -10.22
C ASP A 18 -7.32 -12.77 -9.48
N PRO A 19 -6.71 -12.76 -8.28
CA PRO A 19 -6.25 -11.52 -7.64
C PRO A 19 -5.30 -10.71 -8.52
N LEU A 20 -4.29 -11.34 -9.12
CA LEU A 20 -3.35 -10.67 -10.01
C LEU A 20 -4.06 -10.02 -11.21
N LEU A 21 -4.97 -10.75 -11.86
CA LEU A 21 -5.73 -10.23 -13.00
C LEU A 21 -6.58 -9.02 -12.60
N ARG A 22 -7.26 -9.08 -11.46
CA ARG A 22 -8.04 -7.95 -10.92
C ARG A 22 -7.16 -6.74 -10.61
N ALA A 23 -5.96 -6.97 -10.05
CA ALA A 23 -4.97 -5.91 -9.83
C ALA A 23 -4.57 -5.27 -11.16
N LEU A 24 -4.20 -6.05 -12.18
CA LEU A 24 -3.86 -5.56 -13.53
C LEU A 24 -5.01 -4.75 -14.15
N GLN A 25 -6.25 -5.23 -14.02
CA GLN A 25 -7.45 -4.51 -14.47
C GLN A 25 -7.67 -3.19 -13.74
N SER A 26 -7.33 -3.09 -12.45
CA SER A 26 -7.41 -1.82 -11.73
C SER A 26 -6.36 -0.83 -12.23
N TYR A 27 -5.12 -1.27 -12.42
CA TYR A 27 -4.04 -0.42 -12.94
C TYR A 27 -4.30 0.02 -14.38
N SER A 28 -4.99 -0.79 -15.21
CA SER A 28 -5.32 -0.41 -16.59
C SER A 28 -6.14 0.89 -16.67
N LYS A 29 -6.91 1.21 -15.62
CA LYS A 29 -7.77 2.40 -15.53
C LYS A 29 -7.03 3.67 -15.09
N LEU A 30 -5.78 3.58 -14.64
CA LEU A 30 -4.99 4.76 -14.28
C LEU A 30 -4.81 5.71 -15.47
N PRO A 31 -4.76 7.03 -15.26
CA PRO A 31 -4.75 8.02 -16.34
C PRO A 31 -3.37 8.13 -17.00
N GLY A 32 -3.13 7.43 -18.08
CA GLY A 32 -1.88 7.52 -18.84
C GLY A 32 -1.34 6.18 -19.32
N SER A 33 -0.08 6.14 -19.75
CA SER A 33 0.60 4.89 -20.12
C SER A 33 1.12 4.16 -18.89
N LYS A 34 1.04 2.82 -18.90
CA LYS A 34 1.47 1.95 -17.82
C LYS A 34 2.45 0.93 -18.34
N THR A 35 3.62 0.87 -17.71
CA THR A 35 4.60 -0.21 -17.90
C THR A 35 4.64 -1.00 -16.59
N ILE A 36 4.25 -2.27 -16.65
CA ILE A 36 4.06 -3.13 -15.48
C ILE A 36 5.13 -4.22 -15.48
N TYR A 37 5.85 -4.33 -14.37
CA TYR A 37 6.84 -5.36 -14.13
C TYR A 37 6.31 -6.30 -13.06
N ILE A 38 6.16 -7.58 -13.39
CA ILE A 38 5.73 -8.64 -12.46
C ILE A 38 6.96 -9.44 -12.06
N TYR A 39 7.32 -9.40 -10.79
CA TYR A 39 8.44 -10.15 -10.23
C TYR A 39 7.93 -11.44 -9.62
N VAL A 40 8.36 -12.55 -10.20
CA VAL A 40 7.98 -13.91 -9.83
C VAL A 40 9.11 -14.55 -9.02
N ASP A 41 8.77 -15.26 -7.95
CA ASP A 41 9.73 -16.02 -7.16
C ASP A 41 10.40 -17.11 -8.02
N LYS A 42 11.68 -17.33 -7.84
CA LYS A 42 12.45 -18.34 -8.56
C LYS A 42 11.85 -19.74 -8.45
N ALA A 43 11.21 -20.05 -7.33
CA ALA A 43 10.53 -21.33 -7.11
C ALA A 43 9.38 -21.58 -8.13
N HIS A 44 8.86 -20.51 -8.75
CA HIS A 44 7.76 -20.54 -9.71
C HIS A 44 8.20 -20.19 -11.15
N GLU A 45 9.49 -20.32 -11.47
CA GLU A 45 10.02 -20.04 -12.82
C GLU A 45 9.34 -20.84 -13.91
N GLN A 46 8.99 -22.11 -13.64
CA GLN A 46 8.30 -23.00 -14.58
C GLN A 46 6.88 -22.54 -14.92
N ASP A 47 6.27 -21.71 -14.08
CA ASP A 47 4.89 -21.22 -14.24
C ASP A 47 4.82 -20.00 -15.19
N VAL A 48 5.96 -19.36 -15.46
CA VAL A 48 6.03 -18.10 -16.23
C VAL A 48 5.47 -18.21 -17.65
N PRO A 49 5.72 -19.28 -18.43
CA PRO A 49 5.15 -19.39 -19.78
C PRO A 49 3.61 -19.39 -19.77
N GLU A 50 2.99 -20.18 -18.86
CA GLU A 50 1.54 -20.25 -18.71
C GLU A 50 0.98 -18.92 -18.21
N LEU A 51 1.65 -18.31 -17.21
CA LEU A 51 1.28 -16.99 -16.70
C LEU A 51 1.25 -15.94 -17.80
N TYR A 52 2.25 -15.95 -18.70
CA TYR A 52 2.33 -15.02 -19.81
C TYR A 52 1.14 -15.18 -20.77
N GLU A 53 0.81 -16.41 -21.16
CA GLU A 53 -0.35 -16.70 -22.02
C GLU A 53 -1.67 -16.25 -21.38
N LEU A 54 -1.85 -16.51 -20.08
CA LEU A 54 -3.05 -16.10 -19.34
C LEU A 54 -3.17 -14.57 -19.25
N ILE A 55 -2.08 -13.86 -19.01
CA ILE A 55 -2.08 -12.39 -18.96
C ILE A 55 -2.40 -11.82 -20.35
N GLU A 56 -1.74 -12.28 -21.39
CA GLU A 56 -1.96 -11.80 -22.77
C GLU A 56 -3.42 -12.01 -23.22
N ALA A 57 -4.01 -13.15 -22.85
CA ALA A 57 -5.41 -13.45 -23.17
C ALA A 57 -6.42 -12.54 -22.45
N ASN A 58 -6.09 -12.00 -21.29
CA ASN A 58 -7.02 -11.30 -20.40
C ASN A 58 -6.73 -9.80 -20.22
N THR A 59 -5.57 -9.31 -20.68
CA THR A 59 -5.20 -7.89 -20.59
C THR A 59 -4.94 -7.33 -21.97
N LYS A 60 -5.52 -6.16 -22.25
CA LYS A 60 -5.27 -5.40 -23.48
C LYS A 60 -4.75 -4.03 -23.08
N ASP A 61 -3.90 -3.46 -23.93
CA ASP A 61 -3.40 -2.08 -23.75
C ASP A 61 -2.50 -1.86 -22.52
N LEU A 62 -1.93 -2.93 -21.95
CA LEU A 62 -0.91 -2.88 -20.92
C LEU A 62 0.44 -3.36 -21.44
N ASP A 63 1.49 -2.62 -21.12
CA ASP A 63 2.87 -3.01 -21.40
C ASP A 63 3.40 -3.79 -20.20
N ILE A 64 3.41 -5.14 -20.31
CA ILE A 64 3.68 -6.05 -19.18
C ILE A 64 4.95 -6.85 -19.45
N TYR A 65 5.83 -6.88 -18.47
CA TYR A 65 7.05 -7.66 -18.41
C TYR A 65 7.04 -8.58 -17.19
N ILE A 66 7.41 -9.84 -17.37
CA ILE A 66 7.51 -10.81 -16.28
C ILE A 66 8.99 -11.12 -16.06
N TYR A 67 9.45 -10.94 -14.83
CA TYR A 67 10.82 -11.19 -14.39
C TYR A 67 10.86 -12.27 -13.33
N ILE A 68 11.75 -13.22 -13.50
CA ILE A 68 12.10 -14.19 -12.47
C ILE A 68 13.12 -13.52 -11.57
N ALA A 69 12.76 -13.35 -10.32
CA ALA A 69 13.66 -12.74 -9.34
C ALA A 69 14.90 -13.62 -9.08
N ASP A 70 16.02 -12.97 -8.80
CA ASP A 70 17.21 -13.69 -8.36
C ASP A 70 16.93 -14.49 -7.07
N ALA A 71 17.61 -15.63 -6.88
CA ALA A 71 17.43 -16.50 -5.73
C ALA A 71 17.71 -15.81 -4.38
N SER A 72 18.41 -14.66 -4.36
CA SER A 72 18.56 -13.84 -3.16
C SER A 72 17.23 -13.18 -2.70
N TYR A 73 16.20 -13.17 -3.53
CA TYR A 73 14.88 -12.61 -3.27
C TYR A 73 13.80 -13.68 -3.10
N GLU A 74 14.08 -14.76 -2.40
CA GLU A 74 13.10 -15.81 -2.11
C GLU A 74 12.12 -15.42 -1.01
N GLY A 75 10.88 -15.92 -1.10
CA GLY A 75 9.82 -15.73 -0.11
C GLY A 75 9.50 -14.25 0.12
N TYR A 76 9.47 -13.82 1.37
CA TYR A 76 9.16 -12.41 1.72
C TYR A 76 10.17 -11.39 1.21
N SER A 77 11.41 -11.83 0.84
CA SER A 77 12.41 -10.95 0.23
C SER A 77 12.05 -10.56 -1.20
N LEU A 78 11.17 -11.29 -1.87
CA LEU A 78 10.68 -10.97 -3.22
C LEU A 78 10.14 -9.55 -3.33
N THR A 79 9.54 -9.04 -2.25
CA THR A 79 9.03 -7.66 -2.19
C THR A 79 10.09 -6.58 -2.45
N TRP A 80 11.38 -6.93 -2.39
CA TRP A 80 12.52 -6.05 -2.65
C TRP A 80 13.10 -6.17 -4.06
N ALA A 81 12.72 -7.19 -4.84
CA ALA A 81 13.31 -7.47 -6.15
C ALA A 81 13.22 -6.29 -7.13
N HIS A 82 12.13 -5.52 -7.07
CA HIS A 82 11.87 -4.39 -7.96
C HIS A 82 12.80 -3.16 -7.74
N LYS A 83 13.56 -3.11 -6.66
CA LYS A 83 14.31 -1.89 -6.28
C LYS A 83 15.43 -1.54 -7.26
N ALA A 84 16.04 -2.55 -7.90
CA ALA A 84 17.09 -2.32 -8.90
C ALA A 84 16.53 -1.62 -10.14
N ASP A 85 15.43 -2.13 -10.69
CA ASP A 85 14.78 -1.54 -11.86
C ASP A 85 14.18 -0.18 -11.54
N MET A 86 13.54 -0.03 -10.37
CA MET A 86 13.07 1.27 -9.90
C MET A 86 14.20 2.30 -9.87
N ARG A 87 15.36 1.95 -9.31
CA ARG A 87 16.54 2.84 -9.27
C ARG A 87 16.99 3.25 -10.67
N PHE A 88 17.04 2.29 -11.60
CA PHE A 88 17.39 2.56 -13.00
C PHE A 88 16.41 3.55 -13.64
N PHE A 89 15.11 3.31 -13.53
CA PHE A 89 14.08 4.15 -14.14
C PHE A 89 13.97 5.53 -13.47
N VAL A 90 14.15 5.63 -12.17
CA VAL A 90 14.18 6.92 -11.47
C VAL A 90 15.37 7.75 -11.95
N THR A 91 16.57 7.15 -12.05
CA THR A 91 17.77 7.85 -12.51
C THR A 91 17.66 8.32 -13.95
N SER A 92 16.99 7.56 -14.81
CA SER A 92 16.74 7.94 -16.22
C SER A 92 15.53 8.84 -16.42
N GLN A 93 14.79 9.17 -15.35
CA GLN A 93 13.57 9.99 -15.38
C GLN A 93 12.55 9.50 -16.43
N SER A 94 12.39 8.17 -16.53
CA SER A 94 11.58 7.54 -17.57
C SER A 94 10.09 7.63 -17.31
N PHE A 95 9.67 7.81 -16.05
CA PHE A 95 8.28 7.81 -15.60
C PHE A 95 7.97 9.01 -14.70
N ASP A 96 6.69 9.38 -14.64
CA ASP A 96 6.20 10.44 -13.75
C ASP A 96 5.86 9.90 -12.35
N PHE A 97 5.42 8.61 -12.30
CA PHE A 97 5.01 7.93 -11.08
C PHE A 97 5.56 6.51 -11.00
N TYR A 98 5.89 6.10 -9.80
CA TYR A 98 6.44 4.79 -9.44
C TYR A 98 5.52 4.16 -8.40
N ILE A 99 4.92 3.02 -8.77
CA ILE A 99 4.05 2.24 -7.90
C ILE A 99 4.72 0.90 -7.64
N TYR A 100 4.74 0.49 -6.40
CA TYR A 100 4.99 -0.89 -6.00
C TYR A 100 3.76 -1.42 -5.29
N ALA A 101 3.34 -2.64 -5.58
CA ALA A 101 2.28 -3.32 -4.86
C ALA A 101 2.47 -4.84 -4.84
N GLU A 102 1.81 -5.50 -3.89
CA GLU A 102 1.60 -6.94 -3.91
C GLU A 102 0.55 -7.30 -4.97
N ASN A 103 0.63 -8.50 -5.53
CA ASN A 103 -0.22 -8.92 -6.66
C ASN A 103 -1.71 -9.07 -6.33
N ASP A 104 -2.08 -8.92 -5.07
CA ASP A 104 -3.45 -8.99 -4.56
C ASP A 104 -3.99 -7.63 -4.06
N MET A 105 -3.29 -6.54 -4.40
CA MET A 105 -3.70 -5.18 -4.06
C MET A 105 -4.35 -4.48 -5.24
N CYS A 106 -5.62 -4.08 -5.07
CA CYS A 106 -6.38 -3.32 -6.05
C CYS A 106 -6.23 -1.82 -5.79
N PHE A 107 -5.53 -1.12 -6.68
CA PHE A 107 -5.33 0.33 -6.60
C PHE A 107 -6.01 1.02 -7.78
N THR A 108 -6.98 1.87 -7.48
CA THR A 108 -7.87 2.47 -8.48
C THR A 108 -7.46 3.88 -8.89
N GLU A 109 -8.07 4.41 -9.95
CA GLU A 109 -7.92 5.82 -10.33
C GLU A 109 -8.37 6.78 -9.22
N GLU A 110 -9.39 6.43 -8.43
CA GLU A 110 -9.84 7.25 -7.29
C GLU A 110 -8.79 7.29 -6.19
N ASN A 111 -8.11 6.17 -5.91
CA ASN A 111 -6.98 6.12 -4.99
C ASN A 111 -5.83 7.01 -5.49
N PHE A 112 -5.51 6.96 -6.79
CA PHE A 112 -4.49 7.82 -7.38
C PHE A 112 -4.87 9.29 -7.26
N ASN A 113 -6.10 9.67 -7.60
CA ASN A 113 -6.58 11.04 -7.54
C ASN A 113 -6.55 11.60 -6.10
N TYR A 114 -6.93 10.78 -5.11
CA TYR A 114 -6.80 11.11 -3.71
C TYR A 114 -5.34 11.39 -3.33
N TRP A 115 -4.43 10.46 -3.60
CA TRP A 115 -3.02 10.61 -3.30
C TRP A 115 -2.45 11.86 -4.00
N PHE A 116 -2.75 12.05 -5.27
CA PHE A 116 -2.27 13.18 -6.08
C PHE A 116 -2.78 14.54 -5.56
N LYS A 117 -4.05 14.60 -5.11
CA LYS A 117 -4.67 15.80 -4.52
C LYS A 117 -3.96 16.24 -3.23
N TYR A 118 -3.60 15.28 -2.38
CA TYR A 118 -3.15 15.59 -1.02
C TYR A 118 -1.64 15.50 -0.79
N LYS A 119 -0.87 14.84 -1.66
CA LYS A 119 0.58 14.63 -1.47
C LYS A 119 1.36 15.92 -1.16
N ASN A 120 1.11 17.00 -1.90
CA ASN A 120 1.83 18.25 -1.71
C ASN A 120 1.37 19.04 -0.47
N LYS A 121 0.08 18.96 -0.12
CA LYS A 121 -0.46 19.59 1.09
C LYS A 121 0.13 18.93 2.33
N LEU A 122 0.15 17.60 2.37
CA LEU A 122 0.67 16.82 3.49
C LEU A 122 2.19 16.89 3.59
N LYS A 123 2.92 16.94 2.46
CA LYS A 123 4.38 17.10 2.44
C LYS A 123 4.83 18.34 3.21
N GLN A 124 4.11 19.46 3.13
CA GLN A 124 4.42 20.70 3.88
C GLN A 124 4.38 20.51 5.40
N LEU A 125 3.71 19.47 5.87
CA LEU A 125 3.55 19.11 7.28
C LEU A 125 4.40 17.89 7.67
N ASN A 126 5.31 17.48 6.79
CA ASN A 126 6.09 16.26 6.94
C ASN A 126 5.22 15.00 7.07
N LEU A 127 4.08 14.99 6.34
CA LEU A 127 3.16 13.86 6.26
C LEU A 127 3.00 13.39 4.82
N GLU A 128 2.42 12.21 4.62
CA GLU A 128 2.10 11.67 3.30
C GLU A 128 0.74 10.95 3.31
N PRO A 129 0.00 10.95 2.18
CA PRO A 129 -1.25 10.21 2.09
C PRO A 129 -0.99 8.72 2.25
N GLY A 130 -1.72 8.09 3.16
CA GLY A 130 -1.76 6.65 3.36
C GLY A 130 -3.08 6.07 2.89
N PHE A 131 -3.16 4.75 2.90
CA PHE A 131 -4.36 3.98 2.57
C PHE A 131 -4.67 3.00 3.68
N CYS A 132 -5.94 2.64 3.81
CA CYS A 132 -6.38 1.57 4.68
C CYS A 132 -6.82 0.39 3.82
N ARG A 133 -6.31 -0.81 4.13
CA ARG A 133 -6.73 -2.03 3.42
C ARG A 133 -8.09 -2.48 3.92
N TYR A 134 -8.88 -3.03 3.00
CA TYR A 134 -10.10 -3.74 3.31
C TYR A 134 -10.19 -5.07 2.53
N GLU A 135 -10.95 -6.00 3.04
CA GLU A 135 -11.34 -7.23 2.34
C GLU A 135 -12.86 -7.26 2.14
N VAL A 136 -13.29 -7.89 1.05
CA VAL A 136 -14.71 -8.08 0.77
C VAL A 136 -15.14 -9.46 1.22
N LYS A 137 -16.13 -9.52 2.11
CA LYS A 137 -16.79 -10.76 2.50
C LYS A 137 -18.29 -10.60 2.42
N ASN A 138 -18.97 -11.50 1.72
CA ASN A 138 -20.42 -11.49 1.55
C ASN A 138 -20.98 -10.12 1.12
N LEU A 139 -20.25 -9.38 0.28
CA LEU A 139 -20.53 -8.01 -0.18
C LEU A 139 -20.23 -6.89 0.84
N ASP A 140 -19.84 -7.21 2.05
CA ASP A 140 -19.42 -6.22 3.05
C ASP A 140 -17.93 -5.90 2.92
N LYS A 141 -17.59 -4.60 2.96
CA LYS A 141 -16.20 -4.13 3.04
C LYS A 141 -15.76 -4.17 4.50
N ILE A 142 -14.73 -4.98 4.79
CA ILE A 142 -14.20 -5.14 6.14
C ILE A 142 -12.80 -4.53 6.20
N PRO A 143 -12.62 -3.31 6.75
CA PRO A 143 -11.29 -2.73 6.97
C PRO A 143 -10.51 -3.58 7.98
N PHE A 144 -9.23 -3.86 7.73
CA PHE A 144 -8.44 -4.65 8.66
C PHE A 144 -7.10 -4.02 9.09
N ASP A 145 -6.66 -2.96 8.45
CA ASP A 145 -5.53 -2.19 8.94
C ASP A 145 -5.95 -1.36 10.14
N ASN A 146 -5.77 -1.85 11.35
CA ASN A 146 -6.08 -1.18 12.63
C ASN A 146 -7.36 -1.57 13.38
N TYR A 147 -7.97 -2.69 13.13
CA TYR A 147 -9.26 -2.98 13.74
C TYR A 147 -9.23 -3.83 15.01
N LYS A 148 -8.11 -4.12 15.61
CA LYS A 148 -8.13 -4.67 16.97
C LYS A 148 -8.35 -3.54 17.99
N LYS A 149 -9.62 -3.35 18.33
CA LYS A 149 -10.15 -2.51 19.43
C LYS A 149 -9.90 -1.02 19.30
N TRP A 150 -10.71 -0.35 18.51
CA TRP A 150 -11.07 1.01 18.85
C TRP A 150 -11.90 0.94 20.15
N ASN A 151 -11.34 1.38 21.26
CA ASN A 151 -12.15 1.70 22.39
C ASN A 151 -12.52 3.19 22.32
N VAL A 152 -13.54 3.59 23.07
CA VAL A 152 -14.09 4.95 23.13
C VAL A 152 -13.05 6.04 23.47
N THR A 153 -11.83 5.67 23.82
CA THR A 153 -10.73 6.57 24.20
C THR A 153 -9.76 6.87 23.05
N GLY A 154 -10.03 6.40 21.83
CA GLY A 154 -9.15 6.65 20.67
C GLY A 154 -7.85 5.85 20.64
N LEU A 155 -7.70 4.85 21.50
CA LEU A 155 -6.56 3.95 21.51
C LEU A 155 -6.80 2.82 20.51
N THR A 156 -5.91 2.66 19.54
CA THR A 156 -5.94 1.56 18.60
C THR A 156 -4.93 0.50 19.01
N HIS A 157 -5.33 -0.76 18.99
CA HIS A 157 -4.42 -1.88 19.07
C HIS A 157 -4.15 -2.40 17.65
N ASN A 158 -2.88 -2.55 17.31
CA ASN A 158 -2.47 -3.14 16.05
C ASN A 158 -2.72 -4.67 16.08
N VAL A 159 -3.11 -5.25 14.96
CA VAL A 159 -3.27 -6.71 14.77
C VAL A 159 -1.99 -7.48 15.07
N TRP A 160 -0.84 -6.87 14.82
CA TRP A 160 0.48 -7.50 14.92
C TRP A 160 1.27 -7.16 16.20
N GLY A 161 0.65 -6.51 17.17
CA GLY A 161 1.34 -6.21 18.42
C GLY A 161 0.45 -5.55 19.46
N ASP A 162 0.68 -5.87 20.74
CA ASP A 162 -0.02 -5.35 21.91
C ASP A 162 0.35 -3.88 22.23
N ARG A 163 0.64 -3.07 21.22
CA ARG A 163 1.02 -1.67 21.44
C ARG A 163 -0.21 -0.79 21.39
N PRO A 164 -0.53 -0.09 22.49
CA PRO A 164 -1.53 0.97 22.46
C PRO A 164 -1.02 2.08 21.53
N TYR A 165 -1.84 2.47 20.58
CA TYR A 165 -1.58 3.62 19.74
C TYR A 165 -2.26 4.83 20.37
N GLU A 166 -1.49 5.77 20.82
CA GLU A 166 -1.99 7.11 21.00
C GLU A 166 -2.14 7.71 19.60
N ALA A 167 -3.39 7.86 19.14
CA ALA A 167 -3.69 8.55 17.89
C ALA A 167 -3.21 10.00 18.03
N THR A 168 -2.00 10.25 17.52
CA THR A 168 -1.27 11.45 17.92
C THR A 168 -1.37 12.59 16.93
N THR A 169 -2.01 12.40 15.76
CA THR A 169 -2.07 13.48 14.79
C THR A 169 -3.47 13.60 14.21
N TYR A 170 -4.20 14.60 14.67
CA TYR A 170 -5.39 15.10 14.00
C TYR A 170 -5.00 16.33 13.20
N LEU A 171 -5.06 16.25 11.89
CA LEU A 171 -4.83 17.39 11.03
C LEU A 171 -6.14 17.82 10.40
N TYR A 172 -6.65 18.97 10.78
CA TYR A 172 -7.80 19.59 10.14
C TYR A 172 -7.33 20.37 8.91
N LEU A 173 -7.90 20.05 7.75
CA LEU A 173 -7.73 20.83 6.51
C LEU A 173 -9.10 21.43 6.14
N GLU A 174 -9.09 22.64 5.63
CA GLU A 174 -10.28 23.21 4.97
C GLU A 174 -10.47 22.51 3.61
N ASP A 175 -11.20 21.41 3.63
CA ASP A 175 -11.51 20.62 2.45
C ASP A 175 -12.93 20.05 2.58
N PRO A 176 -13.82 20.19 1.55
CA PRO A 176 -15.19 19.73 1.66
C PRO A 176 -15.32 18.20 1.78
N ASP A 177 -14.34 17.47 1.28
CA ASP A 177 -14.39 16.01 1.22
C ASP A 177 -13.72 15.34 2.43
N VAL A 178 -12.91 16.08 3.20
CA VAL A 178 -12.11 15.54 4.31
C VAL A 178 -12.22 16.43 5.53
N LEU A 179 -12.71 15.86 6.63
CA LEU A 179 -12.77 16.56 7.91
C LEU A 179 -11.40 16.70 8.58
N CYS A 180 -10.66 15.60 8.65
CA CYS A 180 -9.31 15.58 9.22
C CYS A 180 -8.52 14.38 8.69
N PHE A 181 -7.22 14.38 8.97
CA PHE A 181 -6.34 13.23 8.72
C PHE A 181 -5.90 12.63 10.06
N ILE A 182 -5.80 11.32 10.11
CA ILE A 182 -5.33 10.58 11.28
C ILE A 182 -4.16 9.67 10.90
N SER A 183 -3.27 9.44 11.86
CA SER A 183 -2.22 8.42 11.75
C SER A 183 -2.81 7.06 12.09
N LEU A 184 -2.56 6.07 11.24
CA LEU A 184 -2.94 4.68 11.50
C LEU A 184 -1.84 3.97 12.31
N GLY A 185 -2.22 2.98 13.13
CA GLY A 185 -1.28 2.15 13.87
C GLY A 185 -0.42 1.26 12.98
N ASN A 186 -0.98 0.78 11.89
CA ASN A 186 -0.27 0.07 10.85
C ASN A 186 -0.43 0.83 9.53
N PRO A 187 0.57 1.62 9.09
CA PRO A 187 0.52 2.36 7.84
C PRO A 187 0.83 1.50 6.62
N TYR A 188 1.12 0.22 6.81
CA TYR A 188 1.35 -0.72 5.72
C TYR A 188 0.08 -0.92 4.92
N ALA A 189 0.12 -0.66 3.65
CA ALA A 189 -1.02 -0.84 2.75
C ALA A 189 -0.74 -1.86 1.64
N GLY A 190 0.35 -2.65 1.72
CA GLY A 190 0.77 -3.55 0.65
C GLY A 190 1.15 -2.83 -0.65
N LEU A 191 1.27 -1.51 -0.59
CA LEU A 191 1.61 -0.68 -1.74
C LEU A 191 2.39 0.59 -1.36
N MET A 192 3.10 1.11 -2.34
CA MET A 192 3.80 2.38 -2.31
C MET A 192 3.52 3.12 -3.62
N ILE A 193 3.29 4.43 -3.54
CA ILE A 193 3.24 5.30 -4.71
C ILE A 193 4.12 6.53 -4.47
N LEU A 194 4.93 6.88 -5.46
CA LEU A 194 5.86 8.01 -5.43
C LEU A 194 5.81 8.77 -6.75
N ASP A 195 5.90 10.08 -6.72
CA ASP A 195 6.25 10.85 -7.91
C ASP A 195 7.78 10.85 -8.13
N GLN A 196 8.25 11.46 -9.21
CA GLN A 196 9.68 11.51 -9.54
C GLN A 196 10.53 12.08 -8.39
N GLU A 197 10.12 13.20 -7.78
CA GLU A 197 10.86 13.82 -6.68
C GLU A 197 10.93 12.91 -5.44
N GLN A 198 9.81 12.30 -5.09
CA GLN A 198 9.75 11.36 -3.96
C GLN A 198 10.56 10.08 -4.25
N ALA A 199 10.52 9.60 -5.50
CA ALA A 199 11.27 8.43 -5.91
C ALA A 199 12.79 8.68 -5.88
N GLU A 200 13.25 9.86 -6.32
CA GLU A 200 14.66 10.29 -6.16
C GLU A 200 15.08 10.32 -4.69
N ALA A 201 14.26 10.92 -3.82
CA ALA A 201 14.53 10.94 -2.40
C ALA A 201 14.55 9.52 -1.80
N TYR A 202 13.65 8.65 -2.24
CA TYR A 202 13.55 7.28 -1.76
C TYR A 202 14.77 6.43 -2.13
N ILE A 203 15.21 6.45 -3.40
CA ILE A 203 16.37 5.66 -3.84
C ILE A 203 17.68 6.12 -3.19
N ALA A 204 17.73 7.37 -2.70
CA ALA A 204 18.84 7.93 -1.96
C ALA A 204 18.76 7.70 -0.45
N SER A 205 17.65 7.16 0.05
CA SER A 205 17.41 6.96 1.48
C SER A 205 17.77 5.55 1.96
N ASP A 206 17.95 5.42 3.27
CA ASP A 206 18.13 4.13 3.94
C ASP A 206 16.90 3.21 3.78
N SER A 207 15.72 3.77 3.60
CA SER A 207 14.47 3.02 3.43
C SER A 207 14.42 2.22 2.11
N CYS A 208 15.29 2.53 1.14
CA CYS A 208 15.36 1.80 -0.14
C CYS A 208 16.30 0.58 -0.12
N ASP A 209 16.86 0.23 1.03
CA ASP A 209 17.73 -0.93 1.20
C ASP A 209 17.22 -1.82 2.34
N PRO A 210 17.11 -3.16 2.17
CA PRO A 210 16.52 -4.03 3.17
C PRO A 210 17.28 -4.05 4.50
N HIS A 211 18.62 -3.95 4.49
CA HIS A 211 19.41 -3.95 5.70
C HIS A 211 19.34 -2.60 6.43
N SER A 212 19.57 -1.51 5.71
CA SER A 212 19.52 -0.16 6.27
C SER A 212 18.14 0.18 6.82
N SER A 213 17.06 -0.20 6.10
CA SER A 213 15.69 -0.03 6.58
C SER A 213 15.41 -0.85 7.85
N TYR A 214 15.99 -2.05 7.99
CA TYR A 214 15.89 -2.83 9.22
C TYR A 214 16.54 -2.11 10.40
N LEU A 215 17.77 -1.62 10.23
CA LEU A 215 18.47 -0.89 11.30
C LEU A 215 17.69 0.36 11.74
N LYS A 216 17.11 1.07 10.78
CA LYS A 216 16.29 2.27 11.03
C LYS A 216 15.03 1.96 11.82
N THR A 217 14.39 0.83 11.57
CA THR A 217 13.11 0.43 12.16
C THR A 217 13.23 -0.67 13.21
N ALA A 218 14.43 -1.06 13.60
CA ALA A 218 14.70 -2.19 14.50
C ALA A 218 13.95 -2.10 15.84
N HIS A 219 13.79 -0.90 16.38
CA HIS A 219 13.06 -0.67 17.64
C HIS A 219 11.54 -1.00 17.53
N ARG A 220 11.01 -1.20 16.31
CA ARG A 220 9.60 -1.49 16.03
C ARG A 220 9.37 -2.86 15.41
N ASN A 221 10.45 -3.54 15.07
CA ASN A 221 10.43 -4.90 14.52
C ASN A 221 9.50 -5.06 13.29
N TRP A 222 9.58 -4.10 12.35
CA TRP A 222 8.81 -4.15 11.11
C TRP A 222 9.24 -5.35 10.24
N PRO A 223 8.29 -6.19 9.77
CA PRO A 223 8.59 -7.28 8.83
C PRO A 223 9.30 -6.80 7.56
N ILE A 224 10.09 -7.69 6.95
CA ILE A 224 10.84 -7.37 5.72
C ILE A 224 9.90 -6.96 4.57
N ALA A 225 8.78 -7.67 4.40
CA ALA A 225 7.80 -7.35 3.37
C ALA A 225 7.18 -5.98 3.58
N ASP A 226 6.76 -5.66 4.82
CA ASP A 226 6.13 -4.38 5.14
C ASP A 226 7.08 -3.20 4.81
N ARG A 227 8.36 -3.32 5.17
CA ARG A 227 9.34 -2.25 4.96
C ARG A 227 9.56 -1.91 3.49
N SER A 228 9.40 -2.88 2.58
CA SER A 228 9.59 -2.66 1.13
C SER A 228 8.57 -1.71 0.52
N SER A 229 7.35 -1.65 1.08
CA SER A 229 6.24 -0.84 0.59
C SER A 229 6.04 0.48 1.35
N MET A 230 6.89 0.76 2.36
CA MET A 230 6.72 1.96 3.19
C MET A 230 7.23 3.24 2.54
N GLY A 231 8.04 3.15 1.49
CA GLY A 231 8.55 4.32 0.79
C GLY A 231 9.32 5.26 1.73
N LEU A 232 8.94 6.52 1.75
CA LEU A 232 9.52 7.54 2.62
C LEU A 232 8.84 7.66 4.00
N ALA A 233 7.92 6.77 4.34
CA ALA A 233 7.12 6.88 5.55
C ALA A 233 7.95 6.90 6.84
N PHE A 234 9.16 6.35 6.82
CA PHE A 234 10.08 6.34 7.96
C PHE A 234 11.19 7.40 7.88
N GLU A 235 11.16 8.29 6.87
CA GLU A 235 12.16 9.32 6.69
C GLU A 235 11.77 10.64 7.37
N GLY A 236 12.76 11.33 7.94
CA GLY A 236 12.58 12.67 8.52
C GLY A 236 11.59 12.73 9.68
N LEU A 237 11.44 11.66 10.47
CA LEU A 237 10.52 11.59 11.59
C LEU A 237 10.95 12.51 12.73
N SER A 238 9.99 13.20 13.35
CA SER A 238 10.18 13.85 14.65
C SER A 238 10.27 12.80 15.77
N PRO A 239 10.80 13.16 16.97
CA PRO A 239 10.98 12.19 18.08
C PRO A 239 9.72 11.46 18.54
N HIS A 240 8.54 12.02 18.29
CA HIS A 240 7.25 11.46 18.70
C HIS A 240 6.45 10.88 17.52
N GLN A 241 7.01 10.92 16.31
CA GLN A 241 6.35 10.46 15.11
C GLN A 241 6.85 9.05 14.76
N GLU A 242 5.94 8.13 14.57
CA GLU A 242 6.28 6.75 14.23
C GLU A 242 6.44 6.52 12.73
N HIS A 243 5.65 7.21 11.94
CA HIS A 243 5.68 7.23 10.48
C HIS A 243 4.96 8.47 9.96
N ARG A 244 5.07 8.72 8.66
CA ARG A 244 4.51 9.92 8.02
C ARG A 244 3.12 9.70 7.41
N ARG A 245 2.67 8.45 7.24
CA ARG A 245 1.40 8.15 6.57
C ARG A 245 0.20 8.52 7.43
N VAL A 246 -0.75 9.21 6.82
CA VAL A 246 -2.03 9.57 7.42
C VAL A 246 -3.17 9.27 6.45
N VAL A 247 -4.33 8.90 6.97
CA VAL A 247 -5.53 8.65 6.19
C VAL A 247 -6.60 9.69 6.50
N PRO A 248 -7.44 10.05 5.51
CA PRO A 248 -8.51 11.01 5.72
C PRO A 248 -9.68 10.39 6.48
N LEU A 249 -10.37 11.22 7.26
CA LEU A 249 -11.69 10.93 7.79
C LEU A 249 -12.72 11.90 7.20
N THR A 250 -13.87 11.40 6.85
CA THR A 250 -15.03 12.17 6.43
C THR A 250 -16.20 11.94 7.37
N ARG A 251 -17.12 12.90 7.42
CA ARG A 251 -18.34 12.79 8.25
C ARG A 251 -19.44 12.07 7.45
N THR A 252 -20.13 11.15 8.11
CA THR A 252 -21.35 10.52 7.64
C THR A 252 -22.47 10.72 8.66
N ASP A 253 -23.69 10.32 8.33
CA ASP A 253 -24.80 10.32 9.28
C ASP A 253 -24.59 9.42 10.50
N TYR A 254 -23.64 8.48 10.41
CA TYR A 254 -23.31 7.49 11.45
C TYR A 254 -22.00 7.78 12.18
N GLY A 255 -21.38 8.93 11.92
CA GLY A 255 -20.11 9.30 12.56
C GLY A 255 -18.98 9.58 11.54
N LEU A 256 -17.75 9.27 11.92
CA LEU A 256 -16.58 9.42 11.06
C LEU A 256 -16.21 8.10 10.37
N THR A 257 -15.82 8.19 9.12
CA THR A 257 -15.37 7.02 8.34
C THR A 257 -14.16 7.38 7.49
N ILE A 258 -13.38 6.38 7.11
CA ILE A 258 -12.37 6.51 6.05
C ILE A 258 -13.13 6.46 4.72
N PRO A 259 -13.02 7.48 3.85
CA PRO A 259 -13.73 7.50 2.57
C PRO A 259 -13.16 6.44 1.61
N GLU A 260 -14.00 5.98 0.68
CA GLU A 260 -13.67 4.90 -0.26
C GLU A 260 -12.40 5.17 -1.08
N PHE A 261 -12.15 6.40 -1.46
CA PHE A 261 -10.97 6.78 -2.21
C PHE A 261 -9.64 6.57 -1.43
N ALA A 262 -9.68 6.42 -0.10
CA ALA A 262 -8.54 6.10 0.74
C ALA A 262 -8.52 4.63 1.19
N LEU A 263 -9.44 3.81 0.67
CA LEU A 263 -9.46 2.37 0.88
C LEU A 263 -8.85 1.65 -0.33
N VAL A 264 -8.02 0.63 -0.06
CA VAL A 264 -7.45 -0.27 -1.07
C VAL A 264 -7.86 -1.70 -0.78
N GLU A 265 -8.37 -2.40 -1.79
CA GLU A 265 -8.83 -3.78 -1.63
C GLU A 265 -7.64 -4.74 -1.58
N HIS A 266 -7.61 -5.57 -0.54
CA HIS A 266 -6.75 -6.74 -0.45
C HIS A 266 -7.57 -7.98 -0.81
N MET A 267 -7.25 -8.61 -1.92
CA MET A 267 -8.12 -9.61 -2.56
C MET A 267 -7.92 -11.04 -2.05
N ASP A 268 -6.95 -11.27 -1.16
CA ASP A 268 -6.63 -12.61 -0.63
C ASP A 268 -7.70 -13.15 0.34
N THR A 269 -8.53 -12.30 0.92
CA THR A 269 -9.56 -12.67 1.94
C THR A 269 -9.01 -13.46 3.14
N LYS A 270 -7.71 -13.46 3.36
CA LYS A 270 -7.02 -14.20 4.40
C LYS A 270 -7.42 -13.72 5.80
N TYR A 271 -7.43 -12.41 5.97
CA TYR A 271 -7.66 -11.80 7.27
C TYR A 271 -9.16 -11.78 7.65
N SER A 272 -10.06 -11.63 6.69
CA SER A 272 -11.50 -11.66 6.95
C SER A 272 -11.98 -13.02 7.49
N LYS A 273 -11.26 -14.11 7.19
CA LYS A 273 -11.55 -15.44 7.75
C LYS A 273 -11.21 -15.52 9.23
N GLU A 274 -10.11 -14.88 9.65
CA GLU A 274 -9.66 -14.88 11.04
C GLU A 274 -10.51 -13.94 11.91
N LEU A 275 -11.00 -12.85 11.33
CA LEU A 275 -11.66 -11.75 12.03
C LEU A 275 -13.12 -11.99 12.37
N LEU A 276 -13.81 -12.81 11.61
CA LEU A 276 -15.24 -13.08 11.83
C LEU A 276 -15.50 -13.98 13.01
N SER A 277 -14.46 -14.49 13.65
CA SER A 277 -14.58 -15.11 14.99
C SER A 277 -14.63 -14.08 16.13
N ASP A 278 -14.35 -12.78 15.86
CA ASP A 278 -14.38 -11.72 16.87
C ASP A 278 -15.59 -10.80 16.65
N PRO A 279 -16.64 -10.89 17.50
CA PRO A 279 -17.82 -10.04 17.38
C PRO A 279 -17.59 -8.57 17.69
N SER A 280 -16.38 -8.18 18.07
CA SER A 280 -16.01 -6.77 18.40
C SER A 280 -15.55 -5.96 17.18
N LEU A 281 -15.67 -6.49 15.96
CA LEU A 281 -15.35 -5.78 14.72
C LEU A 281 -16.30 -4.60 14.49
N ILE A 282 -15.77 -3.41 14.67
CA ILE A 282 -16.48 -2.17 14.39
C ILE A 282 -16.22 -1.80 12.93
N THR A 283 -17.22 -1.94 12.09
CA THR A 283 -17.20 -1.55 10.68
C THR A 283 -17.40 -0.04 10.47
N THR A 284 -17.72 0.69 11.54
CA THR A 284 -17.93 2.13 11.53
C THR A 284 -17.21 2.76 12.71
N PHE A 285 -16.53 3.87 12.47
CA PHE A 285 -15.90 4.64 13.54
C PHE A 285 -16.94 5.49 14.24
N SER A 286 -17.59 4.98 15.29
CA SER A 286 -18.34 5.84 16.19
C SER A 286 -17.32 6.54 17.12
N MET A 287 -16.78 7.66 16.69
CA MET A 287 -15.74 8.35 17.46
C MET A 287 -16.28 9.35 18.49
N PHE A 288 -17.60 9.60 18.52
CA PHE A 288 -18.21 10.55 19.48
C PHE A 288 -19.67 10.16 19.75
N GLU A 289 -19.94 9.56 20.88
CA GLU A 289 -21.12 9.84 21.68
C GLU A 289 -20.72 10.75 22.85
#